data_13fdaead8937c8fe833a0d1d0d7deec7
#
_entry.id   13fdaead8937c8fe833a0d1d0d7deec7
#
_cell.length_a   1.000
_cell.length_b   1.000
_cell.length_c   1.000
_cell.angle_alpha   90.00
_cell.angle_beta   90.00
_cell.angle_gamma   90.00
#
_symmetry.space_group_name_H-M   'P 1'
#
loop_
_entity.id
_entity.type
_entity.pdbx_description
1 polymer ?
#
loop_
_entity_poly.entity_id
_entity_poly.type
_entity_poly.pdbx_seq_one_letter_code
_entity_poly.pdbx_strand_id
1 'polypeptide(L)' 'MRFTFKTKQELSAFLGISRQTLRRKMKEIDGLDTGRRQLLYPHEVRKLFYALGVEE' A
#
# COMPACT_ATOMS: atom_id res chain seq x y z
N MET A 1 5.55 13.91 -2.97
CA MET A 1 4.24 13.22 -2.97
C MET A 1 3.57 13.36 -1.62
N ARG A 2 2.29 13.65 -1.64
CA ARG A 2 1.50 13.68 -0.41
C ARG A 2 0.93 12.30 -0.13
N PHE A 3 1.04 11.87 1.10
CA PHE A 3 0.40 10.63 1.52
C PHE A 3 -1.04 10.94 1.90
N THR A 4 -1.96 10.42 1.12
CA THR A 4 -3.40 10.62 1.33
C THR A 4 -4.07 9.25 1.37
N PHE A 5 -5.37 9.24 1.61
CA PHE A 5 -6.14 8.00 1.54
C PHE A 5 -6.04 7.41 0.15
N LYS A 6 -5.73 6.13 0.07
CA LYS A 6 -5.62 5.41 -1.19
C LYS A 6 -6.33 4.07 -1.06
N THR A 7 -6.95 3.63 -2.16
CA THR A 7 -7.47 2.26 -2.21
C THR A 7 -6.36 1.31 -2.67
N LYS A 8 -6.55 0.03 -2.39
CA LYS A 8 -5.61 -0.99 -2.85
C LYS A 8 -5.52 -0.99 -4.37
N GLN A 9 -6.65 -0.73 -5.05
CA GLN A 9 -6.66 -0.66 -6.51
C GLN A 9 -5.81 0.51 -7.02
N GLU A 10 -5.94 1.67 -6.41
CA GLU A 10 -5.14 2.82 -6.78
C GLU A 10 -3.64 2.56 -6.58
N LEU A 11 -3.30 1.93 -5.47
CA LEU A 11 -1.91 1.63 -5.17
C LEU A 11 -1.32 0.61 -6.14
N SER A 12 -2.09 -0.42 -6.49
CA SER A 12 -1.62 -1.41 -7.45
C SER A 12 -1.38 -0.78 -8.82
N ALA A 13 -2.26 0.11 -9.24
CA ALA A 13 -2.10 0.81 -10.50
C ALA A 13 -0.88 1.74 -10.46
N PHE A 14 -0.70 2.46 -9.37
CA PHE A 14 0.43 3.36 -9.21
C PHE A 14 1.76 2.61 -9.23
N LEU A 15 1.81 1.47 -8.55
CA LEU A 15 3.03 0.67 -8.46
C LEU A 15 3.26 -0.24 -9.66
N GLY A 16 2.26 -0.36 -10.54
CA GLY A 16 2.37 -1.22 -11.70
C GLY A 16 2.37 -2.71 -11.37
N ILE A 17 1.71 -3.10 -10.29
CA ILE A 17 1.63 -4.50 -9.85
C ILE A 17 0.17 -4.90 -9.70
N SER A 18 -0.08 -6.21 -9.66
CA SER A 18 -1.44 -6.70 -9.44
C SER A 18 -1.85 -6.50 -7.99
N ARG A 19 -3.17 -6.48 -7.76
CA ARG A 19 -3.69 -6.39 -6.39
C ARG A 19 -3.24 -7.57 -5.54
N GLN A 20 -3.13 -8.73 -6.14
CA GLN A 20 -2.67 -9.93 -5.44
C GLN A 20 -1.23 -9.76 -4.96
N THR A 21 -0.36 -9.24 -5.82
CA THR A 21 1.02 -8.96 -5.47
C THR A 21 1.09 -7.91 -4.36
N LEU A 22 0.27 -6.87 -4.47
CA LEU A 22 0.22 -5.83 -3.46
C LEU A 22 -0.19 -6.41 -2.09
N ARG A 23 -1.21 -7.25 -2.06
CA ARG A 23 -1.64 -7.89 -0.81
C ARG A 23 -0.53 -8.72 -0.19
N ARG A 24 0.20 -9.46 -1.03
CA ARG A 24 1.31 -10.28 -0.55
C ARG A 24 2.39 -9.42 0.09
N LYS A 25 2.74 -8.31 -0.56
CA LYS A 25 3.75 -7.40 -0.02
C LYS A 25 3.29 -6.74 1.27
N MET A 26 2.02 -6.39 1.35
CA MET A 26 1.46 -5.78 2.57
C MET A 26 1.49 -6.75 3.73
N LYS A 27 1.27 -8.03 3.50
CA LYS A 27 1.34 -9.04 4.56
C LYS A 27 2.74 -9.16 5.16
N GLU A 28 3.75 -8.86 4.37
CA GLU A 28 5.14 -8.92 4.83
C GLU A 28 5.52 -7.71 5.69
N ILE A 29 4.70 -6.67 5.68
CA ILE A 29 4.97 -5.44 6.41
C ILE A 29 4.17 -5.44 7.69
N ASP A 30 4.89 -5.34 8.81
CA ASP A 30 4.27 -5.31 10.13
C ASP A 30 3.29 -4.14 10.23
N GLY A 31 2.07 -4.45 10.66
CA GLY A 31 1.05 -3.42 10.86
C GLY A 31 0.28 -3.02 9.61
N LEU A 32 0.52 -3.69 8.48
CA LEU A 32 -0.20 -3.41 7.24
C LEU A 32 -1.15 -4.52 6.83
N ASP A 33 -1.48 -5.41 7.73
CA ASP A 33 -2.47 -6.45 7.44
C ASP A 33 -3.86 -5.85 7.58
N THR A 34 -4.36 -5.29 6.50
CA THR A 34 -5.65 -4.62 6.49
C THR A 34 -6.81 -5.57 6.21
N GLY A 35 -6.52 -6.84 5.96
CA GLY A 35 -7.56 -7.82 5.68
C GLY A 35 -8.37 -7.45 4.45
N ARG A 36 -9.69 -7.35 4.63
CA ARG A 36 -10.60 -7.04 3.53
C ARG A 36 -10.79 -5.54 3.30
N ARG A 37 -10.18 -4.71 4.13
CA ARG A 37 -10.33 -3.28 4.00
C ARG A 37 -9.67 -2.80 2.71
N GLN A 38 -10.39 -2.05 1.90
CA GLN A 38 -9.89 -1.55 0.62
C GLN A 38 -9.11 -0.26 0.80
N LEU A 39 -9.54 0.58 1.72
CA LEU A 39 -8.95 1.91 1.90
C LEU A 39 -7.78 1.85 2.87
N LEU A 40 -6.68 2.48 2.49
CA LEU A 40 -5.53 2.65 3.36
C LEU A 40 -5.44 4.10 3.82
N TYR A 41 -5.17 4.28 5.11
CA TYR A 41 -4.96 5.61 5.68
C TYR A 41 -3.59 6.15 5.27
N PRO A 42 -3.39 7.46 5.35
CA PRO A 42 -2.10 8.05 4.93
C PRO A 42 -0.89 7.43 5.59
N HIS A 43 -0.96 7.13 6.88
CA HIS A 43 0.18 6.52 7.59
C HIS A 43 0.47 5.11 7.07
N GLU A 44 -0.56 4.40 6.64
CA GLU A 44 -0.38 3.07 6.06
C GLU A 44 0.24 3.15 4.67
N VAL A 45 -0.20 4.11 3.87
CA VAL A 45 0.37 4.36 2.54
C VAL A 45 1.85 4.71 2.66
N ARG A 46 2.18 5.58 3.60
CA ARG A 46 3.56 5.97 3.86
C ARG A 46 4.42 4.77 4.25
N LYS A 47 3.90 3.94 5.14
CA LYS A 47 4.60 2.75 5.60
C LYS A 47 4.87 1.79 4.45
N LEU A 48 3.88 1.60 3.59
CA LEU A 48 4.01 0.75 2.42
C LEU A 48 5.09 1.28 1.47
N PHE A 49 5.05 2.54 1.15
CA PHE A 49 6.02 3.15 0.24
C PHE A 49 7.43 3.07 0.80
N TYR A 50 7.57 3.31 2.09
CA TYR A 50 8.87 3.22 2.74
C TYR A 50 9.44 1.80 2.64
N ALA A 51 8.60 0.80 2.90
CA ALA A 51 9.02 -0.60 2.86
C ALA A 51 9.37 -1.06 1.46
N LEU A 52 8.70 -0.51 0.44
CA LEU A 52 8.95 -0.86 -0.96
C LEU A 52 10.07 -0.04 -1.59
N GLY A 53 10.61 0.92 -0.86
CA GLY A 53 11.68 1.78 -1.38
C GLY A 53 11.20 2.81 -2.39
N VAL A 54 9.91 3.15 -2.37
CA VAL A 54 9.35 4.17 -3.24
C VAL A 54 9.66 5.54 -2.66
N GLU A 55 10.27 6.40 -3.46
CA GLU A 55 10.58 7.77 -3.04
C GLU A 55 9.49 8.73 -3.48
N GLU A 56 9.34 9.79 -2.71
CA GLU A 56 8.40 10.84 -3.05
C GLU A 56 8.87 11.66 -4.24
#